data_762fc76106c7bb395c4abc63b814ccab
#
_entry.id   762fc76106c7bb395c4abc63b814ccab
#
_cell.length_a   1.000
_cell.length_b   1.000
_cell.length_c   1.000
_cell.angle_alpha   90.00
_cell.angle_beta   90.00
_cell.angle_gamma   90.00
#
_symmetry.space_group_name_H-M   'P 1'
#
loop_
_entity.id
_entity.type
_entity.pdbx_description
1 polymer ?
#
loop_
_entity_poly.entity_id
_entity_poly.type
_entity_poly.pdbx_seq_one_letter_code
_entity_poly.pdbx_strand_id
1 'polypeptide(L)' 'MNVKKIIQDKKIDPKDFARELDVSVTHVYNMMNGKTFPSLKLMKKIRETYDMPLGSF' A
#
# COMPACT_ATOMS: atom_id res chain seq x y z
N MET A 1 7.09 -3.20 5.42
CA MET A 1 6.01 -2.22 5.19
C MET A 1 4.70 -2.79 5.70
N ASN A 2 3.93 -2.00 6.43
CA ASN A 2 2.59 -2.41 6.90
C ASN A 2 1.52 -1.65 6.11
N VAL A 3 1.02 -2.30 5.06
CA VAL A 3 0.03 -1.69 4.16
C VAL A 3 -1.26 -1.35 4.89
N LYS A 4 -1.70 -2.23 5.80
CA LYS A 4 -2.92 -1.98 6.57
C LYS A 4 -2.79 -0.71 7.40
N LYS A 5 -1.63 -0.51 8.03
CA LYS A 5 -1.38 0.68 8.83
C LYS A 5 -1.37 1.94 7.98
N ILE A 6 -0.75 1.88 6.80
CA ILE A 6 -0.73 3.00 5.86
C ILE A 6 -2.15 3.41 5.48
N ILE A 7 -2.96 2.44 5.12
CA ILE A 7 -4.35 2.66 4.71
C ILE A 7 -5.16 3.28 5.87
N GLN A 8 -4.98 2.77 7.07
CA GLN A 8 -5.68 3.29 8.25
C GLN A 8 -5.22 4.70 8.62
N ASP A 9 -3.91 4.94 8.64
CA ASP A 9 -3.35 6.24 9.03
C ASP A 9 -3.75 7.35 8.07
N LYS A 10 -3.78 7.04 6.78
CA LYS A 10 -4.12 8.03 5.76
C LYS A 10 -5.61 8.02 5.40
N LYS A 11 -6.40 7.15 6.02
CA LYS A 11 -7.84 7.02 5.80
C LYS A 11 -8.16 6.80 4.32
N ILE A 12 -7.43 5.89 3.69
CA ILE A 12 -7.56 5.57 2.27
C ILE A 12 -8.53 4.40 2.12
N ASP A 13 -9.41 4.49 1.09
CA ASP A 13 -10.23 3.34 0.72
C ASP A 13 -9.33 2.31 0.02
N PRO A 14 -9.35 1.02 0.41
CA PRO A 14 -8.56 0.00 -0.27
C PRO A 14 -8.77 -0.06 -1.78
N LYS A 15 -9.97 0.25 -2.26
CA LYS A 15 -10.26 0.30 -3.68
C LYS A 15 -9.49 1.43 -4.36
N ASP A 16 -9.45 2.59 -3.72
CA ASP A 16 -8.69 3.73 -4.24
C ASP A 16 -7.19 3.45 -4.19
N PHE A 17 -6.73 2.81 -3.13
CA PHE A 17 -5.34 2.42 -2.99
C PHE A 17 -4.93 1.49 -4.15
N ALA A 18 -5.75 0.51 -4.46
CA ALA A 18 -5.51 -0.42 -5.57
C ALA A 18 -5.46 0.32 -6.90
N ARG A 19 -6.39 1.25 -7.11
CA ARG A 19 -6.45 2.04 -8.35
C ARG A 19 -5.20 2.90 -8.53
N GLU A 20 -4.78 3.58 -7.47
CA GLU A 20 -3.61 4.45 -7.51
C GLU A 20 -2.33 3.67 -7.81
N LEU A 21 -2.25 2.44 -7.34
CA LEU A 21 -1.07 1.61 -7.51
C LEU A 21 -1.15 0.67 -8.71
N ASP A 22 -2.27 0.70 -9.44
CA ASP A 22 -2.51 -0.16 -10.61
C ASP A 22 -2.38 -1.64 -10.25
N VAL A 23 -2.97 -2.03 -9.13
CA VAL A 23 -3.03 -3.42 -8.67
C VAL A 23 -4.48 -3.80 -8.39
N SER A 24 -4.75 -5.10 -8.22
CA SER A 24 -6.10 -5.56 -7.91
C SER A 24 -6.45 -5.27 -6.45
N VAL A 25 -7.75 -5.09 -6.20
CA VAL A 25 -8.26 -4.92 -4.83
C VAL A 25 -7.93 -6.16 -3.99
N THR A 26 -8.06 -7.34 -4.61
CA THR A 26 -7.71 -8.61 -3.94
C THR A 26 -6.26 -8.60 -3.46
N HIS A 27 -5.34 -8.09 -4.30
CA HIS A 27 -3.94 -7.99 -3.92
C HIS A 27 -3.75 -7.06 -2.73
N VAL A 28 -4.46 -5.93 -2.72
CA VAL A 28 -4.41 -4.99 -1.59
C VAL A 28 -4.88 -5.66 -0.30
N TYR A 29 -6.01 -6.38 -0.34
CA TYR A 29 -6.50 -7.07 0.84
C TYR A 29 -5.53 -8.15 1.33
N ASN A 30 -4.90 -8.87 0.40
CA ASN A 30 -3.89 -9.86 0.76
C ASN A 30 -2.70 -9.22 1.47
N MET A 31 -2.27 -8.06 1.00
CA MET A 31 -1.20 -7.32 1.67
C MET A 31 -1.63 -6.82 3.05
N MET A 32 -2.88 -6.36 3.19
CA MET A 32 -3.41 -5.89 4.47
C MET A 32 -3.49 -7.02 5.49
N ASN A 33 -3.80 -8.23 5.03
CA ASN A 33 -3.94 -9.40 5.90
C ASN A 33 -2.62 -10.14 6.14
N GLY A 34 -1.52 -9.66 5.57
CA GLY A 34 -0.21 -10.27 5.74
C GLY A 34 0.00 -11.54 4.93
N LYS A 35 -0.88 -11.82 3.98
CA LYS A 35 -0.74 -13.01 3.11
C LYS A 35 0.32 -12.83 2.05
N THR A 36 0.60 -11.60 1.66
CA THR A 36 1.63 -11.26 0.70
C THR A 36 2.25 -9.92 1.06
N PHE A 37 3.43 -9.65 0.53
CA PHE A 37 4.14 -8.40 0.77
C PHE A 37 4.35 -7.67 -0.55
N PRO A 38 4.37 -6.33 -0.54
CA PRO A 38 4.64 -5.57 -1.75
C PRO A 38 6.09 -5.77 -2.19
N SER A 39 6.32 -5.80 -3.52
CA SER A 39 7.67 -5.85 -4.07
C SER A 39 8.37 -4.51 -3.82
N LEU A 40 9.70 -4.49 -3.97
CA LEU A 40 10.46 -3.25 -3.84
C LEU A 40 9.94 -2.17 -4.79
N LYS A 41 9.61 -2.55 -6.01
CA LYS A 41 9.05 -1.63 -7.00
C LYS A 41 7.72 -1.05 -6.53
N LEU A 42 6.86 -1.89 -5.98
CA LEU A 42 5.58 -1.44 -5.46
C LEU A 42 5.74 -0.56 -4.22
N MET A 43 6.68 -0.89 -3.34
CA MET A 43 6.99 -0.05 -2.18
C MET A 43 7.43 1.34 -2.59
N LYS A 44 8.28 1.46 -3.61
CA LYS A 44 8.68 2.75 -4.15
C LYS A 44 7.48 3.53 -4.68
N LYS A 45 6.59 2.86 -5.41
CA LYS A 45 5.41 3.49 -5.96
C LYS A 45 4.49 4.01 -4.85
N ILE A 46 4.33 3.24 -3.77
CA ILE A 46 3.53 3.66 -2.62
C ILE A 46 4.12 4.93 -2.00
N ARG A 47 5.44 4.97 -1.79
CA ARG A 47 6.08 6.14 -1.20
C ARG A 47 5.91 7.37 -2.08
N GLU A 48 6.08 7.22 -3.39
CA GLU A 48 5.94 8.33 -4.34
C GLU A 48 4.49 8.82 -4.41
N THR A 49 3.55 7.89 -4.43
CA THR A 49 2.12 8.23 -4.55
C THR A 49 1.60 8.95 -3.31
N TYR A 50 2.02 8.53 -2.13
CA TYR A 50 1.52 9.06 -0.86
C TYR A 50 2.53 9.92 -0.12
N ASP A 51 3.64 10.27 -0.78
CA ASP A 51 4.67 11.17 -0.26
C ASP A 51 5.11 10.79 1.14
N MET A 52 5.44 9.52 1.35
CA MET A 52 5.85 9.01 2.65
C MET A 52 7.33 9.26 2.88
N PRO A 53 7.75 9.65 4.10
CA PRO A 53 9.17 9.86 4.38
C PRO A 53 9.95 8.55 4.34
N LEU A 54 11.25 8.65 4.00
CA LEU A 54 12.16 7.52 4.10
C LEU A 54 12.20 7.07 5.56
N GLY A 55 12.17 5.77 5.76
CA GLY A 55 12.16 5.22 7.12
C GLY A 55 10.79 4.89 7.66
N SER A 56 9.73 5.14 6.88
CA SER A 56 8.37 4.73 7.25
C SER A 56 8.15 3.22 7.08
N PHE A 57 9.14 2.53 6.59
CA PHE A 57 9.05 1.11 6.32
C PHE A 57 9.95 0.30 7.23
#